data_24a02ca5bd392bb4d7eb93d97dc58ddf
#
_entry.id   24a02ca5bd392bb4d7eb93d97dc58ddf
#
_cell.length_a   1.000
_cell.length_b   1.000
_cell.length_c   1.000
_cell.angle_alpha   90.00
_cell.angle_beta   90.00
_cell.angle_gamma   90.00
#
_symmetry.space_group_name_H-M   'P 1'
#
loop_
_entity.id
_entity.type
_entity.pdbx_description
1 polymer ?
#
loop_
_entity_poly.entity_id
_entity_poly.type
_entity_poly.pdbx_seq_one_letter_code
_entity_poly.pdbx_strand_id
1 'polypeptide(L)'
;MASKLLSALLHSRTQAHVYHWRTKSFAAHKALQNYYEAIVPLFDEYAEGYQGRYGLVSGYTSAPLNQNPMKARMYFQKLLKKIDETKVRDTYLKNILDTIRQLVYQTMYLLTLDKNRNIKNSKRKAK
;
A
#
# COMPACT_ATOMS: atom_id res chain seq x y z
N MET A 1 9.42 -6.64 -14.44
CA MET A 1 9.17 -5.51 -15.37
C MET A 1 8.56 -4.35 -14.61
N ALA A 2 8.94 -3.13 -14.97
CA ALA A 2 8.47 -1.92 -14.27
C ALA A 2 6.94 -1.77 -14.29
N SER A 3 6.29 -2.17 -15.37
CA SER A 3 4.82 -2.06 -15.47
C SER A 3 4.11 -2.90 -14.43
N LYS A 4 4.68 -4.04 -14.03
CA LYS A 4 4.09 -4.91 -13.02
C LYS A 4 4.08 -4.23 -11.66
N LEU A 5 5.21 -3.62 -11.27
CA LEU A 5 5.30 -2.87 -10.03
C LEU A 5 4.37 -1.65 -10.05
N LEU A 6 4.44 -0.86 -11.11
CA LEU A 6 3.63 0.36 -11.20
C LEU A 6 2.14 0.06 -11.22
N SER A 7 1.73 -1.02 -11.92
CA SER A 7 0.33 -1.45 -11.89
C SER A 7 -0.11 -1.82 -10.47
N ALA A 8 0.76 -2.51 -9.73
CA ALA A 8 0.45 -2.89 -8.35
C ALA A 8 0.34 -1.64 -7.44
N LEU A 9 1.21 -0.66 -7.62
CA LEU A 9 1.17 0.57 -6.82
C LEU A 9 -0.06 1.41 -7.15
N LEU A 10 -0.43 1.53 -8.42
CA LEU A 10 -1.67 2.20 -8.81
C LEU A 10 -2.88 1.51 -8.19
N HIS A 11 -2.93 0.19 -8.25
CA HIS A 11 -3.99 -0.59 -7.64
C HIS A 11 -4.05 -0.34 -6.13
N SER A 12 -2.90 -0.28 -5.47
CA SER A 12 -2.86 -0.10 -4.01
C SER A 12 -3.46 1.22 -3.57
N ARG A 13 -3.28 2.27 -4.35
CA ARG A 13 -3.89 3.58 -4.05
C ARG A 13 -5.41 3.46 -4.05
N THR A 14 -5.98 2.86 -5.08
CA THR A 14 -7.42 2.72 -5.22
C THR A 14 -7.98 1.73 -4.20
N GLN A 15 -7.29 0.60 -4.00
CA GLN A 15 -7.71 -0.41 -3.03
C GLN A 15 -7.73 0.14 -1.61
N ALA A 16 -6.73 0.91 -1.23
CA ALA A 16 -6.71 1.55 0.09
C ALA A 16 -7.88 2.51 0.25
N HIS A 17 -8.24 3.22 -0.81
CA HIS A 17 -9.36 4.15 -0.78
C HIS A 17 -10.68 3.42 -0.58
N VAL A 18 -10.88 2.29 -1.24
CA VAL A 18 -12.09 1.45 -1.07
C VAL A 18 -12.14 0.90 0.36
N TYR A 19 -11.05 0.37 0.88
CA TYR A 19 -11.00 -0.09 2.27
C TYR A 19 -11.29 1.05 3.24
N HIS A 20 -10.76 2.24 2.97
CA HIS A 20 -11.00 3.44 3.77
C HIS A 20 -12.49 3.76 3.85
N TRP A 21 -13.20 3.65 2.75
CA TRP A 21 -14.65 3.90 2.74
C TRP A 21 -15.45 2.82 3.45
N ARG A 22 -14.97 1.58 3.43
CA ARG A 22 -15.75 0.45 3.90
C ARG A 22 -15.47 0.05 5.35
N THR A 23 -14.34 0.47 5.92
CA THR A 23 -14.03 0.13 7.30
C THR A 23 -14.96 0.85 8.27
N LYS A 24 -15.27 0.18 9.37
CA LYS A 24 -16.04 0.78 10.47
C LYS A 24 -15.14 1.28 11.59
N SER A 25 -13.84 1.09 11.45
CA SER A 25 -12.87 1.53 12.44
C SER A 25 -12.30 2.89 12.05
N PHE A 26 -12.35 3.85 12.97
CA PHE A 26 -11.78 5.16 12.72
C PHE A 26 -10.26 5.09 12.54
N ALA A 27 -9.59 4.26 13.34
CA ALA A 27 -8.14 4.10 13.22
C ALA A 27 -7.73 3.57 11.85
N ALA A 28 -8.42 2.54 11.36
CA ALA A 28 -8.16 2.00 10.02
C ALA A 28 -8.49 3.02 8.93
N HIS A 29 -9.59 3.75 9.09
CA HIS A 29 -10.01 4.78 8.15
C HIS A 29 -8.89 5.82 7.96
N LYS A 30 -8.31 6.30 9.05
CA LYS A 30 -7.22 7.29 9.01
C LYS A 30 -5.92 6.69 8.47
N ALA A 31 -5.59 5.47 8.86
CA ALA A 31 -4.38 4.81 8.38
C ALA A 31 -4.40 4.61 6.86
N LEU A 32 -5.55 4.19 6.35
CA LEU A 32 -5.72 3.96 4.91
C LEU A 32 -5.72 5.27 4.13
N GLN A 33 -6.31 6.32 4.69
CA GLN A 33 -6.25 7.65 4.09
C GLN A 33 -4.82 8.15 3.99
N ASN A 34 -4.06 8.02 5.06
CA ASN A 34 -2.66 8.41 5.06
C ASN A 34 -1.89 7.66 3.95
N TYR A 35 -2.18 6.37 3.78
CA TYR A 35 -1.51 5.58 2.75
C TYR A 35 -1.84 6.09 1.34
N TYR A 36 -3.14 6.21 1.00
CA TYR A 36 -3.47 6.54 -0.39
C TYR A 36 -3.09 7.97 -0.76
N GLU A 37 -2.98 8.87 0.23
CA GLU A 37 -2.48 10.21 -0.03
C GLU A 37 -0.97 10.23 -0.20
N ALA A 38 -0.24 9.47 0.60
CA ALA A 38 1.22 9.47 0.60
C ALA A 38 1.82 8.68 -0.56
N ILE A 39 1.14 7.63 -1.03
CA ILE A 39 1.70 6.76 -2.08
C ILE A 39 1.77 7.45 -3.44
N VAL A 40 0.88 8.39 -3.73
CA VAL A 40 0.80 9.02 -5.06
C VAL A 40 2.08 9.76 -5.42
N PRO A 41 2.58 10.72 -4.61
CA PRO A 41 3.84 11.37 -4.97
C PRO A 41 5.02 10.40 -5.06
N LEU A 42 4.99 9.31 -4.29
CA LEU A 42 6.08 8.33 -4.31
C LEU A 42 6.07 7.52 -5.60
N PHE A 43 4.92 7.01 -6.03
CA PHE A 43 4.93 6.26 -7.28
C PHE A 43 5.08 7.15 -8.51
N ASP A 44 4.66 8.43 -8.44
CA ASP A 44 4.95 9.39 -9.49
C ASP A 44 6.46 9.59 -9.61
N GLU A 45 7.13 9.83 -8.49
CA GLU A 45 8.58 10.02 -8.46
C GLU A 45 9.30 8.81 -9.02
N TYR A 46 8.88 7.60 -8.63
CA TYR A 46 9.49 6.37 -9.15
C TYR A 46 9.26 6.24 -10.66
N ALA A 47 8.03 6.42 -11.12
CA ALA A 47 7.68 6.25 -12.52
C ALA A 47 8.43 7.26 -13.40
N GLU A 48 8.46 8.52 -12.98
CA GLU A 48 9.12 9.57 -13.77
C GLU A 48 10.63 9.38 -13.78
N GLY A 49 11.23 9.03 -12.65
CA GLY A 49 12.66 8.73 -12.59
C GLY A 49 13.03 7.53 -13.44
N TYR A 50 12.23 6.48 -13.38
CA TYR A 50 12.45 5.29 -14.20
C TYR A 50 12.35 5.62 -15.68
N GLN A 51 11.31 6.34 -16.09
CA GLN A 51 11.10 6.70 -17.49
C GLN A 51 12.17 7.65 -18.01
N GLY A 52 12.66 8.54 -17.18
CA GLY A 52 13.78 9.41 -17.55
C GLY A 52 15.04 8.63 -17.84
N ARG A 53 15.24 7.51 -17.14
CA ARG A 53 16.44 6.67 -17.31
C ARG A 53 16.27 5.62 -18.42
N TYR A 54 15.09 5.00 -18.52
CA TYR A 54 14.87 3.81 -19.36
C TYR A 54 13.85 3.99 -20.46
N GLY A 55 13.12 5.11 -20.52
CA GLY A 55 12.08 5.33 -21.50
C GLY A 55 10.70 4.97 -20.99
N LEU A 56 9.70 5.26 -21.79
CA LEU A 56 8.30 5.09 -21.40
C LEU A 56 7.97 3.64 -21.05
N VAL A 57 7.23 3.48 -19.97
CA VAL A 57 6.73 2.17 -19.54
C VAL A 57 5.38 1.91 -20.17
N SER A 58 5.17 0.69 -20.66
CA SER A 58 3.89 0.23 -21.22
C SER A 58 3.55 -1.13 -20.63
N GLY A 59 2.36 -1.64 -20.93
CA GLY A 59 1.95 -2.95 -20.42
C GLY A 59 1.29 -2.91 -19.06
N TYR A 60 0.67 -1.79 -18.72
CA TYR A 60 -0.07 -1.67 -17.46
C TYR A 60 -1.27 -2.62 -17.46
N THR A 61 -1.56 -3.19 -16.29
CA THR A 61 -2.68 -4.11 -16.11
C THR A 61 -3.56 -3.62 -14.98
N SER A 62 -4.81 -4.06 -14.99
CA SER A 62 -5.76 -3.78 -13.91
C SER A 62 -6.05 -5.06 -13.15
N ALA A 63 -6.56 -4.90 -11.92
CA ALA A 63 -6.96 -6.02 -11.09
C ALA A 63 -8.24 -5.65 -10.33
N PRO A 64 -9.09 -6.64 -9.99
CA PRO A 64 -10.31 -6.38 -9.23
C PRO A 64 -10.01 -5.76 -7.87
N LEU A 65 -10.97 -5.00 -7.36
CA LEU A 65 -10.88 -4.41 -6.03
C LEU A 65 -11.56 -5.32 -5.01
N ASN A 66 -10.93 -5.48 -3.86
CA ASN A 66 -11.49 -6.25 -2.75
C ASN A 66 -12.41 -5.34 -1.94
N GLN A 67 -13.55 -5.87 -1.50
CA GLN A 67 -14.57 -5.10 -0.78
C GLN A 67 -14.51 -5.27 0.74
N ASN A 68 -13.63 -6.16 1.23
CA ASN A 68 -13.61 -6.50 2.66
C ASN A 68 -12.40 -5.86 3.35
N PRO A 69 -12.60 -4.77 4.15
CA PRO A 69 -11.47 -4.09 4.79
C PRO A 69 -10.73 -4.92 5.83
N MET A 70 -11.32 -6.03 6.28
CA MET A 70 -10.61 -6.96 7.18
C MET A 70 -9.42 -7.63 6.50
N LYS A 71 -9.36 -7.58 5.18
CA LYS A 71 -8.25 -8.15 4.40
C LYS A 71 -7.17 -7.14 4.06
N ALA A 72 -7.26 -5.92 4.58
CA ALA A 72 -6.33 -4.85 4.24
C ALA A 72 -4.88 -5.22 4.59
N ARG A 73 -4.65 -5.74 5.80
CA ARG A 73 -3.28 -6.09 6.22
C ARG A 73 -2.67 -7.18 5.32
N MET A 74 -3.47 -8.20 4.97
CA MET A 74 -3.03 -9.24 4.05
C MET A 74 -2.71 -8.67 2.67
N TYR A 75 -3.53 -7.71 2.22
CA TYR A 75 -3.30 -7.03 0.95
C TYR A 75 -1.92 -6.36 0.93
N PHE A 76 -1.58 -5.63 1.99
CA PHE A 76 -0.30 -4.93 2.08
C PHE A 76 0.88 -5.90 2.22
N GLN A 77 0.69 -7.05 2.87
CA GLN A 77 1.72 -8.10 2.91
C GLN A 77 2.05 -8.58 1.49
N LYS A 78 1.03 -8.79 0.67
CA LYS A 78 1.23 -9.21 -0.73
C LYS A 78 1.88 -8.11 -1.56
N LEU A 79 1.54 -6.86 -1.29
CA LEU A 79 2.16 -5.73 -1.96
C LEU A 79 3.65 -5.66 -1.64
N LEU A 80 4.03 -5.84 -0.38
CA LEU A 80 5.44 -5.88 0.03
C LEU A 80 6.21 -6.95 -0.74
N LYS A 81 5.61 -8.13 -0.93
CA LYS A 81 6.25 -9.19 -1.68
C LYS A 81 6.54 -8.76 -3.11
N LYS A 82 5.59 -8.08 -3.75
CA LYS A 82 5.79 -7.57 -5.12
C LYS A 82 6.89 -6.52 -5.16
N ILE A 83 6.95 -5.64 -4.17
CA ILE A 83 8.00 -4.64 -4.08
C ILE A 83 9.36 -5.33 -3.92
N ASP A 84 9.45 -6.33 -3.05
CA ASP A 84 10.70 -7.05 -2.79
C ASP A 84 11.18 -7.86 -4.00
N GLU A 85 10.25 -8.31 -4.85
CA GLU A 85 10.58 -9.03 -6.07
C GLU A 85 11.06 -8.10 -7.19
N THR A 86 10.89 -6.79 -7.03
CA THR A 86 11.30 -5.82 -8.04
C THR A 86 12.80 -5.61 -7.97
N LYS A 87 13.47 -5.78 -9.10
CA LYS A 87 14.92 -5.65 -9.19
C LYS A 87 15.29 -4.38 -9.93
N VAL A 88 15.97 -3.47 -9.25
CA VAL A 88 16.50 -2.24 -9.83
C VAL A 88 17.95 -2.07 -9.40
N ARG A 89 18.77 -1.48 -10.26
CA ARG A 89 20.19 -1.23 -9.99
C ARG A 89 20.42 0.17 -9.48
N ASP A 90 19.59 1.12 -9.91
CA ASP A 90 19.80 2.54 -9.68
C ASP A 90 19.54 2.88 -8.23
N THR A 91 20.52 3.48 -7.56
CA THR A 91 20.43 3.82 -6.15
C THR A 91 19.24 4.72 -5.86
N TYR A 92 19.00 5.72 -6.73
CA TYR A 92 17.89 6.64 -6.53
C TYR A 92 16.54 5.95 -6.62
N LEU A 93 16.39 4.94 -7.50
CA LEU A 93 15.16 4.17 -7.59
C LEU A 93 15.00 3.24 -6.37
N LYS A 94 16.11 2.64 -5.91
CA LYS A 94 16.08 1.83 -4.69
C LYS A 94 15.66 2.66 -3.49
N ASN A 95 16.12 3.90 -3.41
CA ASN A 95 15.78 4.79 -2.30
C ASN A 95 14.28 5.10 -2.28
N ILE A 96 13.68 5.32 -3.44
CA ILE A 96 12.24 5.56 -3.53
C ILE A 96 11.47 4.29 -3.13
N LEU A 97 11.91 3.11 -3.60
CA LEU A 97 11.29 1.85 -3.19
C LEU A 97 11.39 1.62 -1.69
N ASP A 98 12.51 1.99 -1.08
CA ASP A 98 12.67 1.87 0.38
C ASP A 98 11.68 2.78 1.11
N THR A 99 11.44 3.98 0.60
CA THR A 99 10.45 4.88 1.18
C THR A 99 9.04 4.32 1.03
N ILE A 100 8.72 3.73 -0.12
CA ILE A 100 7.43 3.06 -0.34
C ILE A 100 7.29 1.89 0.62
N ARG A 101 8.33 1.09 0.78
CA ARG A 101 8.35 -0.06 1.69
C ARG A 101 8.06 0.39 3.12
N GLN A 102 8.71 1.47 3.55
CA GLN A 102 8.50 2.05 4.88
C GLN A 102 7.05 2.49 5.07
N LEU A 103 6.47 3.13 4.06
CA LEU A 103 5.06 3.56 4.11
C LEU A 103 4.12 2.37 4.27
N VAL A 104 4.37 1.28 3.54
CA VAL A 104 3.55 0.07 3.64
C VAL A 104 3.66 -0.53 5.05
N TYR A 105 4.87 -0.65 5.58
CA TYR A 105 5.06 -1.17 6.94
C TYR A 105 4.37 -0.29 7.97
N GLN A 106 4.47 1.03 7.84
CA GLN A 106 3.80 1.96 8.74
C GLN A 106 2.28 1.75 8.71
N THR A 107 1.73 1.61 7.51
CA THR A 107 0.30 1.38 7.35
C THR A 107 -0.13 0.08 8.02
N MET A 108 0.64 -0.99 7.81
CA MET A 108 0.36 -2.28 8.44
C MET A 108 0.40 -2.19 9.97
N TYR A 109 1.36 -1.44 10.50
CA TYR A 109 1.44 -1.23 11.95
C TYR A 109 0.19 -0.53 12.47
N LEU A 110 -0.23 0.55 11.82
CA LEU A 110 -1.40 1.30 12.24
C LEU A 110 -2.67 0.45 12.19
N LEU A 111 -2.76 -0.47 11.24
CA LEU A 111 -3.88 -1.41 11.16
C LEU A 111 -3.89 -2.40 12.33
N THR A 112 -2.73 -2.74 12.89
CA THR A 112 -2.69 -3.61 14.07
C THR A 112 -3.19 -2.90 15.33
N LEU A 113 -3.04 -1.60 15.41
CA LEU A 113 -3.55 -0.85 16.56
C LEU A 113 -5.07 -0.93 16.63
N ASP A 114 -5.73 -0.88 15.49
CA ASP A 114 -7.16 -1.09 15.39
C ASP A 114 -7.57 -2.47 15.90
N LYS A 115 -6.85 -3.51 15.47
CA LYS A 115 -7.10 -4.88 15.92
C LYS A 115 -6.94 -5.01 17.43
N ASN A 116 -5.90 -4.40 18.01
CA ASN A 116 -5.66 -4.42 19.46
C ASN A 116 -6.79 -3.76 20.22
N ARG A 117 -7.32 -2.65 19.70
CA ARG A 117 -8.44 -1.96 20.29
C ARG A 117 -9.69 -2.87 20.33
N ASN A 118 -9.95 -3.59 19.26
CA ASN A 118 -11.08 -4.52 19.20
C ASN A 118 -10.95 -5.63 20.21
N ILE A 119 -9.76 -6.18 20.39
CA ILE A 119 -9.49 -7.21 21.40
C ILE A 119 -9.77 -6.69 22.80
N LYS A 120 -9.34 -5.48 23.13
CA LYS A 120 -9.59 -4.87 24.43
C LYS A 120 -11.08 -4.69 24.69
N ASN A 121 -11.82 -4.22 23.70
CA ASN A 121 -13.26 -4.04 23.81
C ASN A 121 -13.97 -5.37 24.06
N SER A 122 -13.55 -6.42 23.36
CA SER A 122 -14.13 -7.76 23.56
C SER A 122 -13.88 -8.28 24.97
N LYS A 123 -12.69 -8.07 25.53
CA LYS A 123 -12.35 -8.46 26.88
C LYS A 123 -13.21 -7.72 27.92
N ARG A 124 -13.46 -6.43 27.71
CA ARG A 124 -14.32 -5.67 28.62
C ARG A 124 -15.75 -6.20 28.63
N LYS A 125 -16.26 -6.56 27.45
CA LYS A 125 -17.60 -7.11 27.33
C LYS A 125 -17.73 -8.46 28.03
N ALA A 126 -16.66 -9.23 28.06
CA ALA A 126 -16.63 -10.54 28.69
C ALA A 126 -16.67 -10.45 30.24
N LYS A 127 -16.35 -9.33 30.79
CA LYS A 127 -16.40 -9.13 32.24
C LYS A 127 -17.82 -8.78 32.68
#